data_8256fa7ad7165e0e24150370c1af4f87
#
_entry.id   8256fa7ad7165e0e24150370c1af4f87
#
_cell.length_a   1.000
_cell.length_b   1.000
_cell.length_c   1.000
_cell.angle_alpha   90.00
_cell.angle_beta   90.00
_cell.angle_gamma   90.00
#
_symmetry.space_group_name_H-M   'P 1'
#
loop_
_entity.id
_entity.type
_entity.pdbx_description
1 polymer ?
#
loop_
_entity_poly.entity_id
_entity_poly.type
_entity_poly.pdbx_seq_one_letter_code
_entity_poly.pdbx_strand_id
1 'polypeptide(L)'
;NPDGLGLFLYDPETDEIIGGARDVDMGGFIYTVWTDKDYEYIYALMEPAGYAPGRGTGMRGVTNMYQGELLAMRPFWIAKIDPNTWEVVNEFPIPGYRGNWAVVDSSKEYIYTVMTSSIASKININTGEVVWANGTGIGPYGASLNADETELWVADKGEAAHHLGRTITVIDTEAGHGTHTLYGGYKVDHVLLSPNGKEMWATSNGEGRLYVYDAETKEQIKIIDMPGNGDAHGLIWVHYDENGESRVVRDQGNFHGGINPALGNVLDY
;
A
#
# COMPACT_ATOMS: atom_id res chain seq x y z
N ASN A 1 -14.49 1.28 -18.72
CA ASN A 1 -14.08 2.67 -18.78
C ASN A 1 -14.23 3.18 -20.23
N PRO A 2 -15.36 3.85 -20.58
CA PRO A 2 -15.65 4.27 -21.96
C PRO A 2 -14.71 5.38 -22.46
N ASP A 3 -14.10 6.15 -21.58
CA ASP A 3 -13.27 7.31 -21.92
C ASP A 3 -11.76 7.00 -21.90
N GLY A 4 -11.37 5.76 -21.64
CA GLY A 4 -9.97 5.35 -21.56
C GLY A 4 -9.22 5.91 -20.34
N LEU A 5 -9.95 6.29 -19.27
CA LEU A 5 -9.35 6.76 -18.03
C LEU A 5 -8.68 5.60 -17.29
N GLY A 6 -7.42 5.78 -16.89
CA GLY A 6 -6.71 4.87 -16.00
C GLY A 6 -7.00 5.15 -14.53
N LEU A 7 -7.24 6.42 -14.20
CA LEU A 7 -7.64 6.92 -12.89
C LEU A 7 -8.86 7.83 -13.06
N PHE A 8 -9.83 7.71 -12.16
CA PHE A 8 -10.98 8.61 -12.16
C PHE A 8 -11.48 8.84 -10.73
N LEU A 9 -12.07 9.99 -10.52
CA LEU A 9 -12.79 10.35 -9.31
C LEU A 9 -14.29 10.15 -9.56
N TYR A 10 -14.91 9.35 -8.70
CA TYR A 10 -16.33 9.03 -8.75
C TYR A 10 -17.04 9.67 -7.58
N ASP A 11 -18.15 10.34 -7.85
CA ASP A 11 -19.03 10.89 -6.83
C ASP A 11 -20.17 9.89 -6.58
N PRO A 12 -20.23 9.27 -5.39
CA PRO A 12 -21.27 8.29 -5.07
C PRO A 12 -22.66 8.89 -4.82
N GLU A 13 -22.77 10.21 -4.61
CA GLU A 13 -24.05 10.88 -4.41
C GLU A 13 -24.77 11.15 -5.72
N THR A 14 -24.01 11.48 -6.76
CA THR A 14 -24.55 11.77 -8.09
C THR A 14 -24.45 10.62 -9.07
N ASP A 15 -23.70 9.56 -8.74
CA ASP A 15 -23.35 8.44 -9.62
C ASP A 15 -22.58 8.86 -10.88
N GLU A 16 -21.76 9.89 -10.77
CA GLU A 16 -21.02 10.47 -11.87
C GLU A 16 -19.50 10.38 -11.70
N ILE A 17 -18.78 10.28 -12.83
CA ILE A 17 -17.33 10.50 -12.88
C ILE A 17 -17.09 12.00 -12.99
N ILE A 18 -16.46 12.60 -11.99
CA ILE A 18 -16.26 14.05 -11.90
C ILE A 18 -14.85 14.50 -12.28
N GLY A 19 -13.95 13.56 -12.58
CA GLY A 19 -12.60 13.87 -13.06
C GLY A 19 -11.77 12.61 -13.27
N GLY A 20 -10.58 12.76 -13.85
CA GLY A 20 -9.67 11.64 -14.04
C GLY A 20 -8.54 11.90 -15.01
N ALA A 21 -7.59 10.99 -15.06
CA ALA A 21 -6.43 10.98 -15.94
C ALA A 21 -6.38 9.70 -16.77
N ARG A 22 -5.92 9.79 -18.03
CA ARG A 22 -5.79 8.63 -18.91
C ARG A 22 -4.42 7.97 -18.73
N ASP A 23 -4.37 6.65 -18.81
CA ASP A 23 -3.11 5.87 -18.77
C ASP A 23 -2.07 6.40 -19.76
N VAL A 24 -2.53 6.76 -20.97
CA VAL A 24 -1.64 7.23 -22.05
C VAL A 24 -0.96 8.56 -21.72
N ASP A 25 -1.61 9.42 -20.96
CA ASP A 25 -1.07 10.72 -20.55
C ASP A 25 -0.09 10.57 -19.39
N MET A 26 -0.22 9.50 -18.61
CA MET A 26 0.69 9.16 -17.49
C MET A 26 1.86 8.28 -17.92
N GLY A 27 1.91 7.85 -19.16
CA GLY A 27 3.02 7.09 -19.75
C GLY A 27 3.17 5.64 -19.30
N GLY A 28 2.16 5.08 -18.63
CA GLY A 28 2.14 3.70 -18.16
C GLY A 28 0.80 3.30 -17.56
N PHE A 29 0.76 2.13 -16.92
CA PHE A 29 -0.44 1.63 -16.26
C PHE A 29 -0.38 1.91 -14.76
N ILE A 30 -1.53 2.23 -14.17
CA ILE A 30 -1.67 2.37 -12.73
C ILE A 30 -1.92 1.00 -12.12
N TYR A 31 -1.10 0.61 -11.16
CA TYR A 31 -1.34 -0.55 -10.33
C TYR A 31 -2.30 -0.22 -9.19
N THR A 32 -2.01 0.82 -8.43
CA THR A 32 -2.83 1.30 -7.32
C THR A 32 -2.50 2.76 -6.99
N VAL A 33 -3.31 3.39 -6.16
CA VAL A 33 -3.18 4.79 -5.79
C VAL A 33 -3.32 4.98 -4.28
N TRP A 34 -2.66 6.01 -3.77
CA TRP A 34 -2.80 6.52 -2.40
C TRP A 34 -2.92 8.03 -2.44
N THR A 35 -3.35 8.61 -1.34
CA THR A 35 -3.36 10.07 -1.15
C THR A 35 -2.52 10.43 0.06
N ASP A 36 -2.10 11.68 0.18
CA ASP A 36 -1.67 12.20 1.47
C ASP A 36 -2.89 12.40 2.40
N LYS A 37 -2.62 12.67 3.68
CA LYS A 37 -3.65 12.81 4.72
C LYS A 37 -4.65 13.94 4.47
N ASP A 38 -4.30 14.94 3.64
CA ASP A 38 -5.12 16.12 3.35
C ASP A 38 -5.77 16.04 1.95
N TYR A 39 -5.52 14.94 1.20
CA TYR A 39 -5.99 14.73 -0.18
C TYR A 39 -5.50 15.80 -1.16
N GLU A 40 -4.34 16.42 -0.88
CA GLU A 40 -3.74 17.43 -1.76
C GLU A 40 -3.19 16.83 -3.05
N TYR A 41 -2.66 15.60 -2.95
CA TYR A 41 -2.10 14.87 -4.10
C TYR A 41 -2.49 13.40 -4.09
N ILE A 42 -2.56 12.85 -5.31
CA ILE A 42 -2.68 11.41 -5.53
C ILE A 42 -1.30 10.88 -5.91
N TYR A 43 -0.91 9.76 -5.31
CA TYR A 43 0.33 9.05 -5.60
C TYR A 43 -0.01 7.74 -6.28
N ALA A 44 0.21 7.66 -7.59
CA ALA A 44 -0.06 6.48 -8.39
C ALA A 44 1.20 5.63 -8.53
N LEU A 45 1.10 4.36 -8.17
CA LEU A 45 2.15 3.39 -8.43
C LEU A 45 2.03 2.90 -9.86
N MET A 46 3.04 3.21 -10.65
CA MET A 46 3.02 3.06 -12.09
C MET A 46 3.82 1.85 -12.55
N GLU A 47 3.25 1.15 -13.51
CA GLU A 47 3.88 0.04 -14.22
C GLU A 47 4.26 0.48 -15.64
N PRO A 48 5.45 0.10 -16.15
CA PRO A 48 5.85 0.41 -17.52
C PRO A 48 4.84 -0.09 -18.55
N ALA A 49 4.58 0.68 -19.58
CA ALA A 49 3.77 0.24 -20.71
C ALA A 49 4.36 -1.04 -21.32
N GLY A 50 3.51 -2.05 -21.54
CA GLY A 50 3.92 -3.39 -21.95
C GLY A 50 4.09 -4.39 -20.81
N TYR A 51 4.18 -3.91 -19.56
CA TYR A 51 4.05 -4.74 -18.37
C TYR A 51 2.57 -4.81 -17.98
N ALA A 52 1.88 -5.86 -18.38
CA ALA A 52 0.49 -6.09 -17.99
C ALA A 52 0.26 -7.54 -17.61
N PRO A 53 0.76 -8.01 -16.43
CA PRO A 53 0.48 -9.36 -16.00
C PRO A 53 -1.02 -9.51 -15.76
N GLY A 54 -1.68 -10.20 -16.67
CA GLY A 54 -3.07 -10.59 -16.53
C GLY A 54 -4.13 -9.65 -17.11
N ARG A 55 -3.77 -8.54 -17.71
CA ARG A 55 -4.74 -7.71 -18.46
C ARG A 55 -4.89 -8.20 -19.90
N GLY A 56 -5.65 -9.30 -20.09
CA GLY A 56 -6.34 -9.63 -21.32
C GLY A 56 -5.54 -9.93 -22.60
N THR A 57 -4.22 -9.93 -22.55
CA THR A 57 -3.44 -10.16 -23.77
C THR A 57 -3.21 -11.63 -24.12
N GLY A 58 -3.65 -12.56 -23.29
CA GLY A 58 -3.40 -14.02 -23.51
C GLY A 58 -1.92 -14.42 -23.53
N MET A 59 -1.02 -13.49 -23.30
CA MET A 59 0.41 -13.63 -23.51
C MET A 59 1.23 -13.65 -22.22
N ARG A 60 0.68 -14.18 -21.12
CA ARG A 60 1.43 -14.31 -19.84
C ARG A 60 2.80 -14.96 -20.01
N GLY A 61 2.94 -15.92 -20.94
CA GLY A 61 4.19 -16.60 -21.21
C GLY A 61 5.20 -15.75 -22.02
N VAL A 62 4.70 -14.90 -22.91
CA VAL A 62 5.56 -14.03 -23.75
C VAL A 62 5.98 -12.78 -22.97
N THR A 63 5.09 -12.25 -22.15
CA THR A 63 5.38 -11.09 -21.29
C THR A 63 6.53 -11.40 -20.33
N ASN A 64 6.59 -12.61 -19.78
CA ASN A 64 7.69 -13.00 -18.88
C ASN A 64 9.06 -13.07 -19.56
N MET A 65 9.15 -13.38 -20.85
CA MET A 65 10.41 -13.38 -21.59
C MET A 65 10.95 -11.98 -21.88
N TYR A 66 10.07 -11.01 -22.10
CA TYR A 66 10.44 -9.63 -22.42
C TYR A 66 10.47 -8.70 -21.20
N GLN A 67 10.01 -9.15 -20.05
CA GLN A 67 10.00 -8.36 -18.82
C GLN A 67 11.39 -7.83 -18.43
N GLY A 68 12.42 -8.65 -18.59
CA GLY A 68 13.78 -8.23 -18.28
C GLY A 68 14.28 -7.08 -19.15
N GLU A 69 13.95 -7.08 -20.43
CA GLU A 69 14.35 -6.01 -21.37
C GLU A 69 13.51 -4.74 -21.15
N LEU A 70 12.19 -4.89 -20.98
CA LEU A 70 11.31 -3.75 -20.72
C LEU A 70 11.61 -3.09 -19.37
N LEU A 71 11.95 -3.87 -18.35
CA LEU A 71 12.33 -3.36 -17.03
C LEU A 71 13.68 -2.67 -17.03
N ALA A 72 14.61 -3.10 -17.88
CA ALA A 72 15.87 -2.40 -18.09
C ALA A 72 15.70 -1.05 -18.80
N MET A 73 14.59 -0.88 -19.53
CA MET A 73 14.32 0.34 -20.28
C MET A 73 13.56 1.40 -19.47
N ARG A 74 12.71 1.00 -18.54
CA ARG A 74 11.95 1.92 -17.70
C ARG A 74 11.66 1.29 -16.32
N PRO A 75 12.12 1.91 -15.23
CA PRO A 75 11.78 1.44 -13.88
C PRO A 75 10.28 1.59 -13.60
N PHE A 76 9.79 0.92 -12.56
CA PHE A 76 8.53 1.27 -11.91
C PHE A 76 8.71 2.61 -11.21
N TRP A 77 7.66 3.40 -11.13
CA TRP A 77 7.75 4.74 -10.55
C TRP A 77 6.47 5.13 -9.79
N ILE A 78 6.58 6.17 -9.02
CA ILE A 78 5.43 6.87 -8.45
C ILE A 78 5.17 8.11 -9.31
N ALA A 79 3.93 8.30 -9.74
CA ALA A 79 3.45 9.56 -10.31
C ALA A 79 2.69 10.33 -9.24
N LYS A 80 3.12 11.56 -8.98
CA LYS A 80 2.42 12.52 -8.12
C LYS A 80 1.48 13.33 -8.99
N ILE A 81 0.18 13.26 -8.71
CA ILE A 81 -0.89 13.82 -9.56
C ILE A 81 -1.66 14.87 -8.74
N ASP A 82 -1.89 16.02 -9.34
CA ASP A 82 -2.79 17.05 -8.79
C ASP A 82 -4.24 16.65 -9.08
N PRO A 83 -5.10 16.41 -8.07
CA PRO A 83 -6.49 15.99 -8.27
C PRO A 83 -7.39 17.10 -8.83
N ASN A 84 -6.95 18.35 -8.86
CA ASN A 84 -7.72 19.45 -9.43
C ASN A 84 -7.52 19.60 -10.94
N THR A 85 -6.29 19.33 -11.42
CA THR A 85 -5.92 19.46 -12.83
C THR A 85 -5.77 18.11 -13.54
N TRP A 86 -5.59 17.04 -12.77
CA TRP A 86 -5.26 15.67 -13.24
C TRP A 86 -3.91 15.59 -13.96
N GLU A 87 -3.06 16.58 -13.77
CA GLU A 87 -1.72 16.60 -14.32
C GLU A 87 -0.72 15.88 -13.40
N VAL A 88 0.22 15.18 -14.00
CA VAL A 88 1.38 14.62 -13.28
C VAL A 88 2.33 15.78 -12.97
N VAL A 89 2.46 16.11 -11.69
CA VAL A 89 3.31 17.23 -11.24
C VAL A 89 4.73 16.79 -10.89
N ASN A 90 4.93 15.49 -10.60
CA ASN A 90 6.26 14.91 -10.39
C ASN A 90 6.23 13.40 -10.66
N GLU A 91 7.38 12.84 -11.06
CA GLU A 91 7.59 11.41 -11.22
C GLU A 91 8.93 11.02 -10.58
N PHE A 92 8.97 9.92 -9.86
CA PHE A 92 10.21 9.41 -9.29
C PHE A 92 10.25 7.87 -9.32
N PRO A 93 11.36 7.28 -9.78
CA PRO A 93 11.49 5.83 -9.84
C PRO A 93 11.56 5.22 -8.45
N ILE A 94 11.00 4.02 -8.29
CA ILE A 94 11.21 3.21 -7.10
C ILE A 94 12.47 2.34 -7.28
N PRO A 95 13.22 2.06 -6.19
CA PRO A 95 14.55 1.41 -6.28
C PRO A 95 14.49 -0.12 -6.41
N GLY A 96 13.41 -0.69 -6.89
CA GLY A 96 13.25 -2.14 -7.02
C GLY A 96 12.27 -2.54 -8.10
N TYR A 97 12.06 -3.85 -8.19
CA TYR A 97 11.16 -4.43 -9.17
C TYR A 97 9.74 -4.54 -8.63
N ARG A 98 8.77 -4.07 -9.41
CA ARG A 98 7.33 -4.11 -9.18
C ARG A 98 6.93 -3.66 -7.77
N GLY A 99 6.52 -2.41 -7.68
CA GLY A 99 5.90 -1.89 -6.47
C GLY A 99 4.57 -2.57 -6.19
N ASN A 100 4.32 -2.89 -4.92
CA ASN A 100 3.05 -3.47 -4.48
C ASN A 100 2.26 -2.53 -3.59
N TRP A 101 2.95 -1.72 -2.81
CA TRP A 101 2.32 -0.84 -1.83
C TRP A 101 3.09 0.45 -1.64
N ALA A 102 2.38 1.47 -1.20
CA ALA A 102 2.98 2.70 -0.73
C ALA A 102 2.21 3.27 0.47
N VAL A 103 2.90 4.02 1.31
CA VAL A 103 2.32 4.76 2.42
C VAL A 103 2.97 6.14 2.45
N VAL A 104 2.16 7.20 2.49
CA VAL A 104 2.63 8.58 2.69
C VAL A 104 2.57 8.91 4.17
N ASP A 105 3.63 9.48 4.73
CA ASP A 105 3.65 9.88 6.13
C ASP A 105 2.80 11.13 6.39
N SER A 106 2.53 11.40 7.67
CA SER A 106 1.73 12.55 8.10
C SER A 106 2.40 13.91 7.86
N SER A 107 3.73 13.90 7.67
CA SER A 107 4.49 15.11 7.32
C SER A 107 4.28 15.53 5.86
N LYS A 108 3.85 14.61 4.99
CA LYS A 108 3.78 14.76 3.53
C LYS A 108 5.15 15.02 2.90
N GLU A 109 6.21 14.55 3.54
CA GLU A 109 7.58 14.70 3.05
C GLU A 109 8.11 13.38 2.45
N TYR A 110 7.64 12.23 2.97
CA TYR A 110 8.13 10.93 2.55
C TYR A 110 7.02 9.99 2.12
N ILE A 111 7.35 9.15 1.13
CA ILE A 111 6.56 7.97 0.76
C ILE A 111 7.42 6.73 0.99
N TYR A 112 6.82 5.74 1.63
CA TYR A 112 7.43 4.42 1.85
C TYR A 112 6.85 3.47 0.82
N THR A 113 7.70 2.76 0.10
CA THR A 113 7.26 1.78 -0.91
C THR A 113 7.76 0.40 -0.59
N VAL A 114 6.99 -0.62 -0.95
CA VAL A 114 7.42 -2.02 -0.87
C VAL A 114 7.30 -2.69 -2.23
N MET A 115 8.26 -3.55 -2.54
CA MET A 115 8.46 -4.09 -3.87
C MET A 115 8.66 -5.59 -3.84
N THR A 116 8.13 -6.33 -4.84
CA THR A 116 8.26 -7.80 -4.94
C THR A 116 9.70 -8.30 -4.93
N SER A 117 10.66 -7.45 -5.23
CA SER A 117 12.09 -7.74 -5.10
C SER A 117 12.59 -7.86 -3.67
N SER A 118 11.68 -7.96 -2.68
CA SER A 118 12.00 -8.04 -1.25
C SER A 118 12.73 -6.80 -0.73
N ILE A 119 12.27 -5.65 -1.16
CA ILE A 119 12.82 -4.35 -0.78
C ILE A 119 11.69 -3.44 -0.28
N ALA A 120 11.95 -2.69 0.79
CA ALA A 120 11.23 -1.49 1.16
C ALA A 120 12.13 -0.26 0.98
N SER A 121 11.53 0.89 0.73
CA SER A 121 12.27 2.15 0.59
C SER A 121 11.53 3.33 1.18
N LYS A 122 12.28 4.37 1.56
CA LYS A 122 11.82 5.70 1.91
C LYS A 122 12.29 6.67 0.85
N ILE A 123 11.37 7.42 0.27
CA ILE A 123 11.63 8.35 -0.83
C ILE A 123 11.07 9.70 -0.43
N ASN A 124 11.86 10.77 -0.60
CA ASN A 124 11.37 12.13 -0.45
C ASN A 124 10.46 12.49 -1.63
N ILE A 125 9.20 12.81 -1.38
CA ILE A 125 8.17 13.05 -2.41
C ILE A 125 8.30 14.40 -3.13
N ASN A 126 9.18 15.27 -2.66
CA ASN A 126 9.42 16.57 -3.28
C ASN A 126 10.65 16.55 -4.20
N THR A 127 11.68 15.74 -3.85
CA THR A 127 12.94 15.67 -4.60
C THR A 127 13.09 14.39 -5.41
N GLY A 128 12.36 13.32 -5.05
CA GLY A 128 12.54 11.97 -5.60
C GLY A 128 13.78 11.24 -5.05
N GLU A 129 14.47 11.82 -4.06
CA GLU A 129 15.64 11.19 -3.44
C GLU A 129 15.24 9.94 -2.67
N VAL A 130 15.92 8.83 -2.94
CA VAL A 130 15.82 7.60 -2.15
C VAL A 130 16.67 7.76 -0.90
N VAL A 131 16.03 7.99 0.24
CA VAL A 131 16.71 8.18 1.53
C VAL A 131 17.35 6.87 1.97
N TRP A 132 16.61 5.77 1.85
CA TRP A 132 17.11 4.42 2.05
C TRP A 132 16.29 3.40 1.23
N ALA A 133 16.92 2.25 0.94
CA ALA A 133 16.28 1.08 0.36
C ALA A 133 16.91 -0.17 0.97
N ASN A 134 16.12 -0.99 1.66
CA ASN A 134 16.60 -2.12 2.44
C ASN A 134 15.73 -3.36 2.27
N GLY A 135 16.31 -4.52 2.60
CA GLY A 135 15.66 -5.82 2.49
C GLY A 135 14.51 -6.01 3.47
N THR A 136 13.51 -6.74 3.01
CA THR A 136 12.38 -7.27 3.78
C THR A 136 12.42 -8.79 3.80
N GLY A 137 11.38 -9.45 4.27
CA GLY A 137 11.11 -10.85 3.96
C GLY A 137 10.73 -11.03 2.47
N ILE A 138 10.32 -12.25 2.12
CA ILE A 138 10.11 -12.63 0.72
C ILE A 138 8.86 -11.98 0.14
N GLY A 139 9.02 -11.25 -0.97
CA GLY A 139 7.94 -10.73 -1.79
C GLY A 139 6.89 -9.95 -1.01
N PRO A 140 7.23 -8.83 -0.39
CA PRO A 140 6.32 -8.04 0.42
C PRO A 140 5.15 -7.51 -0.42
N TYR A 141 4.02 -7.26 0.26
CA TYR A 141 2.81 -6.77 -0.40
C TYR A 141 2.25 -5.52 0.29
N GLY A 142 1.53 -5.67 1.42
CA GLY A 142 0.99 -4.54 2.16
C GLY A 142 1.97 -3.96 3.18
N ALA A 143 1.80 -2.69 3.52
CA ALA A 143 2.57 -2.03 4.56
C ALA A 143 1.76 -0.96 5.30
N SER A 144 2.13 -0.66 6.53
CA SER A 144 1.53 0.40 7.36
C SER A 144 2.58 0.99 8.28
N LEU A 145 2.51 2.29 8.53
CA LEU A 145 3.25 2.94 9.60
C LEU A 145 2.58 2.67 10.96
N ASN A 146 3.36 2.65 12.03
CA ASN A 146 2.86 2.67 13.40
C ASN A 146 2.36 4.08 13.80
N ALA A 147 1.87 4.24 15.03
CA ALA A 147 1.18 5.45 15.46
C ALA A 147 2.06 6.73 15.44
N ASP A 148 3.33 6.60 15.75
CA ASP A 148 4.30 7.71 15.76
C ASP A 148 5.16 7.78 14.49
N GLU A 149 4.85 6.90 13.52
CA GLU A 149 5.55 6.80 12.22
C GLU A 149 7.04 6.48 12.31
N THR A 150 7.48 5.96 13.46
CA THR A 150 8.87 5.53 13.66
C THR A 150 9.17 4.13 13.09
N GLU A 151 8.13 3.37 12.78
CA GLU A 151 8.25 2.02 12.25
C GLU A 151 7.35 1.80 11.03
N LEU A 152 7.92 1.19 10.00
CA LEU A 152 7.19 0.63 8.86
C LEU A 152 7.02 -0.88 9.06
N TRP A 153 5.80 -1.34 9.15
CA TRP A 153 5.44 -2.74 9.18
C TRP A 153 5.13 -3.23 7.77
N VAL A 154 5.72 -4.34 7.37
CA VAL A 154 5.67 -4.85 6.00
C VAL A 154 5.21 -6.30 6.01
N ALA A 155 4.12 -6.60 5.30
CA ALA A 155 3.60 -7.94 5.12
C ALA A 155 4.37 -8.69 4.02
N ASP A 156 5.12 -9.71 4.39
CA ASP A 156 5.95 -10.51 3.48
C ASP A 156 5.12 -11.67 2.89
N LYS A 157 4.34 -11.40 1.87
CA LYS A 157 3.35 -12.31 1.26
C LYS A 157 3.97 -13.47 0.48
N GLY A 158 5.17 -13.26 -0.07
CA GLY A 158 5.74 -14.13 -1.09
C GLY A 158 5.23 -13.81 -2.50
N GLU A 159 4.79 -12.58 -2.73
CA GLU A 159 4.27 -12.13 -4.02
C GLU A 159 5.30 -12.31 -5.13
N ALA A 160 4.88 -12.93 -6.23
CA ALA A 160 5.72 -13.26 -7.40
C ALA A 160 6.99 -14.10 -7.12
N ALA A 161 7.21 -14.54 -5.89
CA ALA A 161 8.43 -15.29 -5.52
C ALA A 161 8.24 -16.82 -5.59
N HIS A 162 7.04 -17.31 -5.93
CA HIS A 162 6.65 -18.73 -5.88
C HIS A 162 6.85 -19.38 -4.50
N HIS A 163 6.96 -18.56 -3.47
CA HIS A 163 7.03 -18.96 -2.07
C HIS A 163 5.89 -18.33 -1.28
N LEU A 164 5.43 -19.03 -0.26
CA LEU A 164 4.48 -18.48 0.69
C LEU A 164 5.28 -17.70 1.75
N GLY A 165 5.18 -16.38 1.71
CA GLY A 165 5.69 -15.52 2.77
C GLY A 165 4.91 -15.76 4.05
N ARG A 166 5.58 -15.61 5.19
CA ARG A 166 5.03 -15.95 6.52
C ARG A 166 5.37 -14.91 7.57
N THR A 167 6.07 -13.88 7.19
CA THR A 167 6.63 -12.94 8.15
C THR A 167 6.06 -11.54 7.98
N ILE A 168 6.18 -10.77 9.03
CA ILE A 168 6.02 -9.33 9.02
C ILE A 168 7.38 -8.76 9.37
N THR A 169 7.95 -7.95 8.49
CA THR A 169 9.19 -7.23 8.75
C THR A 169 8.86 -5.85 9.31
N VAL A 170 9.44 -5.51 10.47
CA VAL A 170 9.34 -4.16 11.06
C VAL A 170 10.64 -3.43 10.79
N ILE A 171 10.55 -2.24 10.21
CA ILE A 171 11.70 -1.42 9.79
C ILE A 171 11.65 -0.09 10.51
N ASP A 172 12.77 0.31 11.10
CA ASP A 172 12.97 1.67 11.61
C ASP A 172 12.92 2.69 10.46
N THR A 173 12.04 3.67 10.55
CA THR A 173 11.81 4.63 9.44
C THR A 173 12.92 5.67 9.27
N GLU A 174 13.72 5.93 10.30
CA GLU A 174 14.87 6.82 10.22
C GLU A 174 16.09 6.10 9.66
N ALA A 175 16.46 4.97 10.27
CA ALA A 175 17.66 4.22 9.92
C ALA A 175 17.47 3.26 8.72
N GLY A 176 16.23 2.90 8.41
CA GLY A 176 15.87 2.04 7.28
C GLY A 176 16.23 0.56 7.46
N HIS A 177 16.59 0.10 8.65
CA HIS A 177 16.92 -1.31 8.89
C HIS A 177 15.81 -2.06 9.61
N GLY A 178 15.70 -3.37 9.36
CA GLY A 178 14.75 -4.24 10.03
C GLY A 178 15.10 -4.40 11.52
N THR A 179 14.13 -4.15 12.39
CA THR A 179 14.27 -4.28 13.85
C THR A 179 13.66 -5.58 14.36
N HIS A 180 12.56 -6.03 13.74
CA HIS A 180 11.87 -7.25 14.12
C HIS A 180 11.42 -8.04 12.88
N THR A 181 11.31 -9.36 13.07
CA THR A 181 10.64 -10.26 12.13
C THR A 181 9.62 -11.07 12.93
N LEU A 182 8.35 -10.87 12.63
CA LEU A 182 7.23 -11.50 13.31
C LEU A 182 6.63 -12.58 12.43
N TYR A 183 5.96 -13.58 13.02
CA TYR A 183 5.22 -14.59 12.28
C TYR A 183 3.81 -14.07 11.98
N GLY A 184 3.40 -13.95 10.74
CA GLY A 184 2.09 -13.44 10.34
C GLY A 184 1.17 -14.45 9.65
N GLY A 185 1.50 -15.75 9.71
CA GLY A 185 0.75 -16.80 9.00
C GLY A 185 1.16 -16.99 7.55
N TYR A 186 0.50 -17.87 6.82
CA TYR A 186 0.76 -18.12 5.41
C TYR A 186 0.21 -17.01 4.52
N LYS A 187 1.02 -16.52 3.58
CA LYS A 187 0.67 -15.43 2.67
C LYS A 187 0.13 -14.23 3.45
N VAL A 188 0.97 -13.68 4.31
CA VAL A 188 0.66 -12.44 5.01
C VAL A 188 0.47 -11.36 3.98
N ASP A 189 -0.75 -10.86 3.84
CA ASP A 189 -1.13 -10.03 2.70
C ASP A 189 -1.03 -8.53 3.02
N HIS A 190 -1.74 -8.10 4.04
CA HIS A 190 -1.73 -6.71 4.48
C HIS A 190 -1.47 -6.60 5.97
N VAL A 191 -0.92 -5.47 6.34
CA VAL A 191 -0.83 -4.99 7.73
C VAL A 191 -1.45 -3.61 7.80
N LEU A 192 -2.18 -3.33 8.87
CA LEU A 192 -2.86 -2.06 9.03
C LEU A 192 -2.98 -1.66 10.49
N LEU A 193 -2.54 -0.44 10.81
CA LEU A 193 -2.66 0.14 12.13
C LEU A 193 -4.12 0.44 12.44
N SER A 194 -4.56 0.07 13.65
CA SER A 194 -5.90 0.36 14.15
C SER A 194 -6.11 1.86 14.41
N PRO A 195 -7.37 2.33 14.42
CA PRO A 195 -7.69 3.75 14.66
C PRO A 195 -7.29 4.26 16.04
N ASN A 196 -7.13 3.37 17.05
CA ASN A 196 -6.64 3.74 18.37
C ASN A 196 -5.10 3.83 18.44
N GLY A 197 -4.39 3.46 17.37
CA GLY A 197 -2.94 3.51 17.28
C GLY A 197 -2.20 2.43 18.08
N LYS A 198 -2.91 1.48 18.72
CA LYS A 198 -2.32 0.52 19.66
C LYS A 198 -2.10 -0.87 19.07
N GLU A 199 -2.79 -1.20 18.00
CA GLU A 199 -2.79 -2.54 17.43
C GLU A 199 -2.39 -2.52 15.95
N MET A 200 -1.54 -3.46 15.55
CA MET A 200 -1.26 -3.75 14.16
C MET A 200 -1.96 -5.05 13.77
N TRP A 201 -2.86 -4.97 12.80
CA TRP A 201 -3.63 -6.09 12.31
C TRP A 201 -3.06 -6.60 10.99
N ALA A 202 -2.84 -7.89 10.89
CA ALA A 202 -2.29 -8.55 9.72
C ALA A 202 -3.28 -9.58 9.16
N THR A 203 -3.46 -9.60 7.85
CA THR A 203 -4.26 -10.62 7.17
C THR A 203 -3.39 -11.77 6.71
N SER A 204 -3.77 -12.99 7.05
CA SER A 204 -3.16 -14.22 6.50
C SER A 204 -4.12 -14.84 5.49
N ASN A 205 -3.91 -14.48 4.25
CA ASN A 205 -4.70 -14.89 3.10
C ASN A 205 -4.69 -16.42 2.91
N GLY A 206 -3.54 -17.07 3.14
CA GLY A 206 -3.40 -18.52 2.98
C GLY A 206 -3.96 -19.37 4.12
N GLU A 207 -4.30 -18.77 5.27
CA GLU A 207 -4.87 -19.48 6.42
C GLU A 207 -6.30 -19.07 6.74
N GLY A 208 -6.80 -17.98 6.12
CA GLY A 208 -8.11 -17.42 6.47
C GLY A 208 -8.13 -16.87 7.89
N ARG A 209 -7.10 -16.12 8.29
CA ARG A 209 -6.92 -15.62 9.67
C ARG A 209 -6.52 -14.16 9.70
N LEU A 210 -6.83 -13.52 10.82
CA LEU A 210 -6.25 -12.25 11.22
C LEU A 210 -5.33 -12.47 12.40
N TYR A 211 -4.15 -11.87 12.33
CA TYR A 211 -3.18 -11.81 13.43
C TYR A 211 -3.14 -10.39 13.96
N VAL A 212 -3.27 -10.23 15.26
CA VAL A 212 -3.27 -8.92 15.91
C VAL A 212 -2.07 -8.83 16.84
N TYR A 213 -1.33 -7.76 16.71
CA TYR A 213 -0.14 -7.47 17.52
C TYR A 213 -0.35 -6.18 18.29
N ASP A 214 0.19 -6.13 19.47
CA ASP A 214 0.46 -4.87 20.14
C ASP A 214 1.51 -4.09 19.34
N ALA A 215 1.19 -2.88 18.91
CA ALA A 215 2.06 -2.11 18.02
C ALA A 215 3.33 -1.61 18.72
N GLU A 216 3.32 -1.46 20.05
CA GLU A 216 4.47 -1.02 20.84
C GLU A 216 5.39 -2.19 21.18
N THR A 217 4.85 -3.28 21.76
CA THR A 217 5.65 -4.43 22.24
C THR A 217 5.95 -5.46 21.18
N LYS A 218 5.25 -5.46 20.05
CA LYS A 218 5.28 -6.46 18.97
C LYS A 218 4.77 -7.84 19.41
N GLU A 219 4.19 -7.96 20.59
CA GLU A 219 3.60 -9.20 21.04
C GLU A 219 2.31 -9.52 20.27
N GLN A 220 2.16 -10.77 19.85
CA GLN A 220 0.92 -11.24 19.26
C GLN A 220 -0.13 -11.38 20.37
N ILE A 221 -1.17 -10.54 20.32
CA ILE A 221 -2.21 -10.49 21.36
C ILE A 221 -3.47 -11.28 20.97
N LYS A 222 -3.70 -11.52 19.67
CA LYS A 222 -4.90 -12.25 19.22
C LYS A 222 -4.72 -12.91 17.86
N ILE A 223 -5.41 -14.01 17.66
CA ILE A 223 -5.67 -14.63 16.35
C ILE A 223 -7.19 -14.75 16.19
N ILE A 224 -7.70 -14.40 15.01
CA ILE A 224 -9.12 -14.48 14.68
C ILE A 224 -9.26 -15.33 13.43
N ASP A 225 -9.98 -16.46 13.55
CA ASP A 225 -10.30 -17.29 12.40
C ASP A 225 -11.42 -16.64 11.59
N MET A 226 -11.23 -16.52 10.29
CA MET A 226 -12.26 -16.01 9.38
C MET A 226 -13.33 -17.07 9.14
N PRO A 227 -14.62 -16.67 9.07
CA PRO A 227 -15.70 -17.61 8.76
C PRO A 227 -15.44 -18.38 7.47
N GLY A 228 -15.52 -19.70 7.53
CA GLY A 228 -15.31 -20.56 6.38
C GLY A 228 -13.88 -20.61 5.84
N ASN A 229 -12.88 -20.23 6.63
CA ASN A 229 -11.48 -20.02 6.20
C ASN A 229 -11.37 -19.12 4.95
N GLY A 230 -12.19 -18.08 4.92
CA GLY A 230 -12.24 -17.13 3.82
C GLY A 230 -10.89 -16.43 3.60
N ASP A 231 -10.68 -15.97 2.38
CA ASP A 231 -9.50 -15.23 1.97
C ASP A 231 -9.50 -13.84 2.64
N ALA A 232 -8.73 -13.70 3.72
CA ALA A 232 -8.54 -12.44 4.40
C ALA A 232 -7.55 -11.59 3.60
N HIS A 233 -8.06 -10.67 2.77
CA HIS A 233 -7.22 -9.83 1.92
C HIS A 233 -6.99 -8.45 2.54
N GLY A 234 -7.93 -7.53 2.44
CA GLY A 234 -7.79 -6.20 2.97
C GLY A 234 -8.52 -5.97 4.29
N LEU A 235 -8.26 -4.84 4.92
CA LEU A 235 -8.87 -4.41 6.16
C LEU A 235 -9.43 -2.99 6.03
N ILE A 236 -10.57 -2.77 6.65
CA ILE A 236 -11.13 -1.43 6.88
C ILE A 236 -11.69 -1.36 8.31
N TRP A 237 -11.70 -0.17 8.90
CA TRP A 237 -12.43 0.10 10.13
C TRP A 237 -13.61 1.00 9.86
N VAL A 238 -14.77 0.54 10.32
CA VAL A 238 -16.02 1.28 10.23
C VAL A 238 -16.46 1.61 11.64
N HIS A 239 -16.63 2.89 11.91
CA HIS A 239 -17.22 3.37 13.15
C HIS A 239 -18.72 3.49 13.00
N TYR A 240 -19.46 2.98 13.99
CA TYR A 240 -20.90 3.14 14.12
C TYR A 240 -21.16 4.06 15.31
N ASP A 241 -21.89 5.12 15.10
CA ASP A 241 -22.30 6.01 16.20
C ASP A 241 -23.49 5.43 17.00
N GLU A 242 -23.92 6.15 18.01
CA GLU A 242 -25.05 5.75 18.89
C GLU A 242 -26.40 5.68 18.14
N ASN A 243 -26.54 6.31 16.99
CA ASN A 243 -27.73 6.28 16.14
C ASN A 243 -27.65 5.16 15.09
N GLY A 244 -26.52 4.45 15.00
CA GLY A 244 -26.26 3.42 14.01
C GLY A 244 -25.78 3.96 12.66
N GLU A 245 -25.47 5.26 12.56
CA GLU A 245 -24.82 5.82 11.39
C GLU A 245 -23.38 5.33 11.31
N SER A 246 -22.94 4.96 10.11
CA SER A 246 -21.61 4.39 9.90
C SER A 246 -20.73 5.26 9.04
N ARG A 247 -19.42 5.26 9.34
CA ARG A 247 -18.40 5.88 8.51
C ARG A 247 -17.12 5.06 8.52
N VAL A 248 -16.40 5.02 7.40
CA VAL A 248 -15.05 4.48 7.38
C VAL A 248 -14.13 5.47 8.11
N VAL A 249 -13.34 4.97 9.04
CA VAL A 249 -12.36 5.76 9.81
C VAL A 249 -10.93 5.38 9.49
N ARG A 250 -10.72 4.21 8.90
CA ARG A 250 -9.43 3.74 8.38
C ARG A 250 -9.68 2.76 7.25
N ASP A 251 -9.06 2.97 6.13
CA ASP A 251 -8.91 2.00 5.05
C ASP A 251 -7.44 1.67 4.81
N GLN A 252 -7.13 0.99 3.73
CA GLN A 252 -5.75 0.61 3.41
C GLN A 252 -4.88 1.78 2.92
N GLY A 253 -5.48 2.88 2.53
CA GLY A 253 -4.79 4.08 2.09
C GLY A 253 -4.54 5.06 3.23
N ASN A 254 -5.60 5.41 3.96
CA ASN A 254 -5.57 6.52 4.92
C ASN A 254 -6.47 6.32 6.15
N PHE A 255 -6.27 7.19 7.13
CA PHE A 255 -7.24 7.51 8.16
C PHE A 255 -8.23 8.57 7.66
N HIS A 256 -9.47 8.50 8.13
CA HIS A 256 -10.57 9.37 7.71
C HIS A 256 -11.31 9.99 8.89
N GLY A 257 -12.14 10.99 8.62
CA GLY A 257 -13.02 11.59 9.61
C GLY A 257 -12.28 12.28 10.77
N GLY A 258 -11.09 12.81 10.51
CA GLY A 258 -10.25 13.50 11.50
C GLY A 258 -9.43 12.56 12.39
N ILE A 259 -9.53 11.26 12.21
CA ILE A 259 -8.69 10.28 12.92
C ILE A 259 -7.30 10.28 12.25
N ASN A 260 -6.26 10.38 13.06
CA ASN A 260 -4.87 10.18 12.66
C ASN A 260 -4.00 9.99 13.91
N PRO A 261 -3.61 8.77 14.28
CA PRO A 261 -2.78 8.51 15.45
C PRO A 261 -1.47 9.27 15.47
N ALA A 262 -0.82 9.50 14.33
CA ALA A 262 0.43 10.25 14.24
C ALA A 262 0.30 11.73 14.64
N LEU A 263 -0.92 12.27 14.58
CA LEU A 263 -1.25 13.62 15.03
C LEU A 263 -1.93 13.64 16.41
N GLY A 264 -1.98 12.49 17.09
CA GLY A 264 -2.62 12.34 18.40
C GLY A 264 -4.16 12.25 18.35
N ASN A 265 -4.74 12.16 17.15
CA ASN A 265 -6.18 12.03 16.97
C ASN A 265 -6.55 10.55 16.82
N VAL A 266 -6.91 9.92 17.92
CA VAL A 266 -7.25 8.49 17.98
C VAL A 266 -8.75 8.26 18.16
N LEU A 267 -9.22 7.08 17.78
CA LEU A 267 -10.54 6.57 18.09
C LEU A 267 -10.40 5.29 18.92
N ASP A 268 -10.69 5.39 20.22
CA ASP A 268 -10.77 4.22 21.10
C ASP A 268 -12.10 3.49 20.88
N TYR A 269 -12.07 2.13 20.98
CA TYR A 269 -13.23 1.23 20.81
C TYR A 269 -13.16 0.06 21.79
#